data_b7adcdb5293447ea36b37a5bf5933a39
#
_entry.id   b7adcdb5293447ea36b37a5bf5933a39
#
_cell.length_a   1.000
_cell.length_b   1.000
_cell.length_c   1.000
_cell.angle_alpha   90.00
_cell.angle_beta   90.00
_cell.angle_gamma   90.00
#
_symmetry.space_group_name_H-M   'P 1'
#
loop_
_entity.id
_entity.type
_entity.pdbx_description
1 polymer ?
#
loop_
_entity_poly.entity_id
_entity_poly.type
_entity_poly.pdbx_seq_one_letter_code
_entity_poly.pdbx_strand_id
1 'polypeptide(L)'
;MTLVYFCKFAILSRQARWPGTSPGRDADIEKETNMAQMTIVEREGIEDGLRRGWTIPEIAAYVKRPPQTVTNEIKNRRIDSSKGFKETNSTCRWYGECRRTHVCDTNCGMDKWCKHCHQCFLQCRDYEARTCDRLVAPPFVCNGCTNERICHLPKKFYVAKVAQADRESKLHVSRSHVHASDETLAKMNAALKDGLVRNQSVRHIMASNADAFGGLSERTVYSYIGSDGLDALDVGRGDLPYACSRRPRPKQAATKTDAKCRVNRTHDLFVLWKEQNPGALVPEADTLKGQVGGSVLFTIQFPCQLMMAFHKERETAQTWTGIVNMLYRLAGRPLFMTLFPAILEDNGAPFSDPVTTENARADNNPYRLVPRTKVFYCDPYCATQKPHVERNHEELRRILLKGTSFNALDQDDVNVVLSHVNSYTRASLGNSTPYDEFAKTYGYEGRRLLDRLGIVKIPANEVTLDPYVLGKKFKRHADRIILRQNGVK
;
A
#
# COMPACT_ATOMS: atom_id res chain seq x y z
N MET A 1 -64.60 -0.35 6.22
CA MET A 1 -64.21 0.30 4.94
C MET A 1 -62.79 0.72 5.06
N THR A 2 -61.94 -0.01 4.41
CA THR A 2 -60.49 0.01 4.50
C THR A 2 -59.90 0.81 3.33
N LEU A 3 -59.13 1.80 3.59
CA LEU A 3 -58.36 2.51 2.56
C LEU A 3 -56.88 2.26 2.79
N VAL A 4 -56.32 1.53 1.85
CA VAL A 4 -54.89 1.21 1.75
C VAL A 4 -54.22 2.35 0.97
N TYR A 5 -53.23 3.06 1.55
CA TYR A 5 -52.37 3.99 0.85
C TYR A 5 -51.05 3.29 0.49
N PHE A 6 -50.86 3.09 -0.81
CA PHE A 6 -49.55 2.74 -1.40
C PHE A 6 -48.70 4.00 -1.51
N CYS A 7 -47.61 4.07 -0.79
CA CYS A 7 -46.57 5.06 -1.01
C CYS A 7 -45.44 4.45 -1.85
N LYS A 8 -45.35 4.84 -3.13
CA LYS A 8 -44.22 4.61 -3.99
C LYS A 8 -43.04 5.50 -3.54
N PHE A 9 -42.00 4.94 -2.98
CA PHE A 9 -40.72 5.63 -2.81
C PHE A 9 -39.90 5.51 -4.09
N ALA A 10 -39.78 6.63 -4.81
CA ALA A 10 -38.80 6.80 -5.88
C ALA A 10 -37.41 6.96 -5.23
N ILE A 11 -36.50 6.06 -5.55
CA ILE A 11 -35.07 6.14 -5.18
C ILE A 11 -34.40 7.16 -6.11
N LEU A 12 -34.24 8.40 -5.62
CA LEU A 12 -33.37 9.39 -6.25
C LEU A 12 -31.93 9.16 -5.77
N SER A 13 -31.10 8.57 -6.62
CA SER A 13 -29.65 8.56 -6.46
C SER A 13 -29.11 9.98 -6.56
N ARG A 14 -28.81 10.61 -5.44
CA ARG A 14 -28.00 11.84 -5.42
C ARG A 14 -26.53 11.50 -5.64
N GLN A 15 -26.07 11.65 -6.88
CA GLN A 15 -24.65 11.82 -7.18
C GLN A 15 -24.22 13.20 -6.65
N ALA A 16 -23.33 13.19 -5.67
CA ALA A 16 -22.64 14.40 -5.21
C ALA A 16 -21.71 14.90 -6.32
N ARG A 17 -22.11 15.97 -7.00
CA ARG A 17 -21.26 16.72 -7.94
C ARG A 17 -20.39 17.69 -7.14
N TRP A 18 -19.09 17.56 -7.28
CA TRP A 18 -18.14 18.59 -6.84
C TRP A 18 -18.25 19.81 -7.77
N PRO A 19 -18.30 21.04 -7.28
CA PRO A 19 -18.31 22.22 -8.13
C PRO A 19 -16.87 22.55 -8.59
N GLY A 20 -16.65 22.49 -9.90
CA GLY A 20 -15.41 23.01 -10.47
C GLY A 20 -14.85 22.34 -11.72
N THR A 21 -15.66 21.76 -12.62
CA THR A 21 -15.19 21.42 -13.97
C THR A 21 -16.15 21.97 -15.01
N SER A 22 -15.68 22.92 -15.79
CA SER A 22 -16.38 23.46 -16.96
C SER A 22 -16.51 22.37 -18.03
N PRO A 23 -17.65 22.24 -18.74
CA PRO A 23 -17.94 21.12 -19.66
C PRO A 23 -17.26 21.21 -21.03
N GLY A 24 -16.22 22.00 -21.17
CA GLY A 24 -15.58 22.24 -22.48
C GLY A 24 -14.21 21.60 -22.72
N ARG A 25 -13.57 20.98 -21.72
CA ARG A 25 -12.21 20.41 -21.88
C ARG A 25 -12.16 18.91 -22.11
N ASP A 26 -13.15 18.15 -21.68
CA ASP A 26 -13.10 16.69 -21.79
C ASP A 26 -13.42 16.19 -23.21
N ALA A 27 -14.22 16.94 -23.97
CA ALA A 27 -14.54 16.62 -25.37
C ALA A 27 -13.36 16.88 -26.34
N ASP A 28 -12.48 17.85 -26.01
CA ASP A 28 -11.31 18.15 -26.83
C ASP A 28 -10.13 17.22 -26.52
N ILE A 29 -10.00 16.74 -25.27
CA ILE A 29 -8.97 15.77 -24.87
C ILE A 29 -9.27 14.37 -25.45
N GLU A 30 -10.51 13.94 -25.54
CA GLU A 30 -10.88 12.68 -26.21
C GLU A 30 -10.67 12.74 -27.73
N LYS A 31 -10.81 13.90 -28.38
CA LYS A 31 -10.54 14.07 -29.80
C LYS A 31 -9.03 14.07 -30.12
N GLU A 32 -8.19 14.69 -29.28
CA GLU A 32 -6.73 14.70 -29.48
C GLU A 32 -6.09 13.33 -29.21
N THR A 33 -6.56 12.54 -28.27
CA THR A 33 -6.04 11.21 -27.96
C THR A 33 -6.43 10.15 -29.00
N ASN A 34 -7.56 10.30 -29.68
CA ASN A 34 -8.00 9.36 -30.72
C ASN A 34 -7.33 9.57 -32.08
N MET A 35 -6.74 10.74 -32.37
CA MET A 35 -6.02 11.01 -33.64
C MET A 35 -4.58 10.48 -33.67
N ALA A 36 -4.02 10.05 -32.54
CA ALA A 36 -2.59 9.70 -32.46
C ALA A 36 -2.26 8.23 -32.75
N GLN A 37 -3.22 7.34 -32.88
CA GLN A 37 -2.94 5.90 -32.94
C GLN A 37 -3.10 5.30 -34.33
N MET A 38 -1.99 4.76 -34.89
CA MET A 38 -1.97 4.05 -36.18
C MET A 38 -2.45 2.60 -36.00
N THR A 39 -3.39 2.18 -36.84
CA THR A 39 -3.98 0.83 -36.83
C THR A 39 -3.11 -0.15 -37.66
N ILE A 40 -3.37 -1.46 -37.50
CA ILE A 40 -2.70 -2.47 -38.31
C ILE A 40 -2.99 -2.30 -39.79
N VAL A 41 -4.20 -1.92 -40.16
CA VAL A 41 -4.61 -1.68 -41.57
C VAL A 41 -3.80 -0.52 -42.17
N GLU A 42 -3.61 0.55 -41.43
CA GLU A 42 -2.77 1.68 -41.89
C GLU A 42 -1.31 1.26 -42.04
N ARG A 43 -0.78 0.41 -41.17
CA ARG A 43 0.57 -0.14 -41.26
C ARG A 43 0.74 -1.08 -42.45
N GLU A 44 -0.25 -1.90 -42.75
CA GLU A 44 -0.28 -2.75 -43.92
C GLU A 44 -0.32 -1.88 -45.21
N GLY A 45 -1.08 -0.78 -45.18
CA GLY A 45 -1.08 0.21 -46.27
C GLY A 45 0.27 0.88 -46.50
N ILE A 46 1.02 1.19 -45.39
CA ILE A 46 2.39 1.71 -45.49
C ILE A 46 3.32 0.66 -46.11
N GLU A 47 3.26 -0.59 -45.65
CA GLU A 47 4.10 -1.68 -46.16
C GLU A 47 3.85 -1.92 -47.66
N ASP A 48 2.58 -1.97 -48.07
CA ASP A 48 2.20 -2.17 -49.49
C ASP A 48 2.65 -1.00 -50.37
N GLY A 49 2.43 0.25 -49.93
CA GLY A 49 2.92 1.43 -50.64
C GLY A 49 4.43 1.43 -50.81
N LEU A 50 5.19 1.07 -49.74
CA LEU A 50 6.65 0.94 -49.81
C LEU A 50 7.08 -0.15 -50.81
N ARG A 51 6.40 -1.29 -50.87
CA ARG A 51 6.66 -2.37 -51.81
C ARG A 51 6.41 -1.96 -53.25
N ARG A 52 5.39 -1.13 -53.47
CA ARG A 52 5.06 -0.58 -54.81
C ARG A 52 5.97 0.57 -55.24
N GLY A 53 6.84 1.04 -54.35
CA GLY A 53 7.77 2.14 -54.62
C GLY A 53 7.14 3.52 -54.51
N TRP A 54 6.01 3.66 -53.81
CA TRP A 54 5.36 4.95 -53.57
C TRP A 54 6.23 5.87 -52.72
N THR A 55 6.10 7.17 -52.96
CA THR A 55 6.73 8.19 -52.12
C THR A 55 6.02 8.34 -50.79
N ILE A 56 6.69 8.90 -49.78
CA ILE A 56 6.09 9.15 -48.46
C ILE A 56 4.79 9.98 -48.56
N PRO A 57 4.69 11.06 -49.37
CA PRO A 57 3.43 11.78 -49.51
C PRO A 57 2.29 10.94 -50.11
N GLU A 58 2.57 10.07 -51.09
CA GLU A 58 1.56 9.17 -51.67
C GLU A 58 1.06 8.15 -50.67
N ILE A 59 1.97 7.54 -49.87
CA ILE A 59 1.61 6.64 -48.80
C ILE A 59 0.78 7.38 -47.73
N ALA A 60 1.19 8.59 -47.36
CA ALA A 60 0.50 9.42 -46.37
C ALA A 60 -0.94 9.77 -46.82
N ALA A 61 -1.12 10.10 -48.10
CA ALA A 61 -2.44 10.33 -48.67
C ALA A 61 -3.31 9.06 -48.63
N TYR A 62 -2.73 7.91 -48.97
CA TYR A 62 -3.43 6.62 -48.97
C TYR A 62 -3.90 6.21 -47.57
N VAL A 63 -3.03 6.31 -46.57
CA VAL A 63 -3.37 5.95 -45.18
C VAL A 63 -4.06 7.09 -44.39
N LYS A 64 -4.30 8.24 -45.06
CA LYS A 64 -4.94 9.44 -44.48
C LYS A 64 -4.25 9.95 -43.23
N ARG A 65 -2.92 9.97 -43.23
CA ARG A 65 -2.08 10.44 -42.13
C ARG A 65 -1.09 11.49 -42.60
N PRO A 66 -0.64 12.41 -41.73
CA PRO A 66 0.40 13.37 -42.07
C PRO A 66 1.70 12.68 -42.56
N PRO A 67 2.41 13.18 -43.58
CA PRO A 67 3.67 12.60 -44.07
C PRO A 67 4.73 12.42 -42.97
N GLN A 68 4.80 13.35 -42.01
CA GLN A 68 5.73 13.25 -40.88
C GLN A 68 5.42 12.07 -39.98
N THR A 69 4.14 11.76 -39.76
CA THR A 69 3.71 10.60 -38.95
C THR A 69 4.14 9.30 -39.61
N VAL A 70 3.95 9.18 -40.94
CA VAL A 70 4.38 8.02 -41.71
C VAL A 70 5.91 7.89 -41.72
N THR A 71 6.63 9.00 -41.86
CA THR A 71 8.09 9.04 -41.80
C THR A 71 8.60 8.52 -40.41
N ASN A 72 8.01 9.01 -39.34
CA ASN A 72 8.39 8.63 -37.99
C ASN A 72 8.06 7.15 -37.71
N GLU A 73 6.91 6.66 -38.18
CA GLU A 73 6.53 5.25 -38.05
C GLU A 73 7.55 4.34 -38.74
N ILE A 74 7.91 4.64 -39.98
CA ILE A 74 8.90 3.88 -40.75
C ILE A 74 10.26 3.91 -40.08
N LYS A 75 10.77 5.08 -39.68
CA LYS A 75 12.11 5.24 -39.07
C LYS A 75 12.22 4.50 -37.74
N ASN A 76 11.19 4.59 -36.90
CA ASN A 76 11.22 4.07 -35.56
C ASN A 76 10.94 2.55 -35.45
N ARG A 77 10.34 1.96 -36.52
CA ARG A 77 9.89 0.58 -36.52
C ARG A 77 10.47 -0.29 -37.62
N ARG A 78 11.47 0.24 -38.33
CA ARG A 78 12.24 -0.55 -39.31
C ARG A 78 13.11 -1.56 -38.56
N ILE A 79 13.22 -2.77 -39.12
CA ILE A 79 13.99 -3.87 -38.57
C ILE A 79 15.15 -4.23 -39.48
N ASP A 80 16.23 -4.76 -38.94
CA ASP A 80 17.34 -5.28 -39.73
C ASP A 80 16.93 -6.57 -40.45
N SER A 81 17.52 -6.82 -41.61
CA SER A 81 17.28 -8.06 -42.37
C SER A 81 17.64 -9.28 -41.53
N SER A 82 16.77 -10.33 -41.54
CA SER A 82 17.07 -11.62 -40.94
C SER A 82 18.26 -12.33 -41.57
N LYS A 83 18.59 -12.01 -42.83
CA LYS A 83 19.83 -12.42 -43.47
C LYS A 83 20.91 -11.43 -43.07
N GLY A 84 21.74 -11.80 -42.12
CA GLY A 84 22.80 -10.95 -41.58
C GLY A 84 23.62 -10.26 -42.67
N PHE A 85 24.09 -9.06 -42.34
CA PHE A 85 25.02 -8.32 -43.20
C PHE A 85 26.38 -9.04 -43.14
N LYS A 86 26.94 -9.33 -44.31
CA LYS A 86 28.29 -9.86 -44.43
C LYS A 86 29.21 -8.76 -44.97
N GLU A 87 30.15 -8.37 -44.13
CA GLU A 87 31.17 -7.42 -44.58
C GLU A 87 32.06 -8.02 -45.69
N THR A 88 32.35 -7.19 -46.63
CA THR A 88 33.23 -7.53 -47.77
C THR A 88 34.00 -6.26 -48.19
N ASN A 89 35.03 -6.39 -48.99
CA ASN A 89 35.74 -5.24 -49.51
C ASN A 89 34.83 -4.24 -50.23
N SER A 90 33.90 -4.76 -51.02
CA SER A 90 32.95 -3.95 -51.79
C SER A 90 31.95 -3.19 -50.96
N THR A 91 31.83 -3.53 -49.66
CA THR A 91 30.96 -2.80 -48.69
C THR A 91 31.71 -1.67 -47.99
N CYS A 92 32.98 -1.48 -48.27
CA CYS A 92 33.76 -0.34 -47.75
C CYS A 92 33.32 0.96 -48.49
N ARG A 93 33.15 2.05 -47.71
CA ARG A 93 32.81 3.38 -48.22
C ARG A 93 33.79 3.88 -49.24
N TRP A 94 35.08 3.57 -49.04
CA TRP A 94 36.19 4.03 -49.87
C TRP A 94 36.50 3.08 -51.03
N TYR A 95 35.78 1.99 -51.24
CA TYR A 95 36.08 0.95 -52.23
C TYR A 95 36.35 1.48 -53.64
N GLY A 96 35.56 2.45 -54.13
CA GLY A 96 35.73 3.04 -55.46
C GLY A 96 37.09 3.73 -55.64
N GLU A 97 37.50 4.48 -54.65
CA GLU A 97 38.69 5.37 -54.68
C GLU A 97 39.94 4.74 -54.02
N CYS A 98 39.78 3.62 -53.32
CA CYS A 98 40.86 3.00 -52.57
C CYS A 98 41.96 2.47 -53.51
N ARG A 99 43.19 2.96 -53.29
CA ARG A 99 44.42 2.55 -54.00
C ARG A 99 45.48 1.97 -53.04
N ARG A 100 45.09 1.54 -51.84
CA ARG A 100 46.01 0.98 -50.87
C ARG A 100 46.56 -0.39 -51.27
N THR A 101 47.83 -0.61 -50.95
CA THR A 101 48.54 -1.86 -51.12
C THR A 101 49.07 -2.31 -49.74
N HIS A 102 49.31 -3.60 -49.57
CA HIS A 102 49.94 -4.19 -48.36
C HIS A 102 49.27 -3.81 -47.04
N VAL A 103 47.90 -3.77 -46.98
CA VAL A 103 47.13 -3.39 -45.78
C VAL A 103 47.26 -4.42 -44.67
N CYS A 104 47.42 -5.70 -45.02
CA CYS A 104 47.50 -6.81 -44.05
C CYS A 104 48.90 -7.14 -43.60
N ASP A 105 49.90 -7.08 -44.48
CA ASP A 105 51.33 -7.34 -44.17
C ASP A 105 52.20 -6.90 -45.33
N THR A 106 53.51 -6.62 -45.08
CA THR A 106 54.55 -6.32 -46.05
C THR A 106 54.87 -7.49 -46.97
N ASN A 107 54.57 -8.73 -46.57
CA ASN A 107 54.78 -9.97 -47.35
C ASN A 107 53.59 -10.35 -48.25
N CYS A 108 52.64 -9.48 -48.42
CA CYS A 108 51.48 -9.71 -49.32
C CYS A 108 51.93 -9.87 -50.74
N GLY A 109 51.81 -11.07 -51.33
CA GLY A 109 52.21 -11.39 -52.70
C GLY A 109 51.25 -10.86 -53.77
N MET A 110 50.37 -9.90 -53.45
CA MET A 110 49.39 -9.29 -54.37
C MET A 110 49.93 -7.97 -54.92
N ASP A 111 50.37 -7.94 -56.17
CA ASP A 111 50.79 -6.72 -56.87
C ASP A 111 49.59 -5.77 -57.24
N LYS A 112 48.40 -6.05 -56.75
CA LYS A 112 47.21 -5.28 -57.02
C LYS A 112 46.77 -4.52 -55.78
N TRP A 113 45.91 -3.51 -55.97
CA TRP A 113 45.30 -2.77 -54.85
C TRP A 113 44.54 -3.71 -53.91
N CYS A 114 44.66 -3.52 -52.59
CA CYS A 114 44.09 -4.36 -51.56
C CYS A 114 42.56 -4.50 -51.67
N LYS A 115 41.86 -3.56 -52.32
CA LYS A 115 40.43 -3.66 -52.57
C LYS A 115 40.03 -4.87 -53.42
N HIS A 116 40.94 -5.44 -54.18
CA HIS A 116 40.71 -6.64 -54.99
C HIS A 116 41.10 -7.94 -54.24
N CYS A 117 41.64 -7.85 -53.00
CA CYS A 117 41.84 -8.95 -52.11
C CYS A 117 40.57 -9.23 -51.32
N HIS A 118 40.24 -10.52 -51.10
CA HIS A 118 39.01 -10.89 -50.38
C HIS A 118 39.08 -10.67 -48.86
N GLN A 119 40.19 -10.27 -48.31
CA GLN A 119 40.43 -10.19 -46.83
C GLN A 119 40.78 -8.77 -46.35
N CYS A 120 40.94 -7.77 -47.20
CA CYS A 120 41.47 -6.47 -46.75
C CYS A 120 40.50 -5.78 -45.76
N PHE A 121 39.21 -6.00 -45.87
CA PHE A 121 38.20 -5.43 -44.96
C PHE A 121 38.42 -5.86 -43.52
N LEU A 122 39.00 -7.05 -43.24
CA LEU A 122 39.27 -7.57 -41.90
C LEU A 122 40.43 -6.84 -41.20
N GLN A 123 41.39 -6.31 -41.97
CA GLN A 123 42.60 -5.76 -41.42
C GLN A 123 42.81 -4.26 -41.76
N CYS A 124 41.97 -3.68 -42.58
CA CYS A 124 42.07 -2.28 -42.91
C CYS A 124 41.59 -1.39 -41.77
N ARG A 125 42.50 -0.59 -41.21
CA ARG A 125 42.18 0.35 -40.12
C ARG A 125 41.19 1.44 -40.53
N ASP A 126 41.11 1.73 -41.84
CA ASP A 126 40.21 2.76 -42.38
C ASP A 126 38.97 2.12 -43.03
N TYR A 127 38.70 0.85 -42.77
CA TYR A 127 37.46 0.24 -43.21
C TYR A 127 36.28 0.93 -42.55
N GLU A 128 35.40 1.47 -43.35
CA GLU A 128 34.16 2.09 -42.95
C GLU A 128 33.02 1.50 -43.81
N ALA A 129 32.06 0.84 -43.16
CA ALA A 129 30.93 0.24 -43.86
C ALA A 129 30.09 1.30 -44.55
N ARG A 130 29.86 1.13 -45.83
CA ARG A 130 29.03 2.05 -46.63
C ARG A 130 27.56 1.89 -46.21
N THR A 131 26.93 3.01 -45.92
CA THR A 131 25.49 3.07 -45.66
C THR A 131 24.80 3.39 -47.02
N CYS A 132 23.70 2.69 -47.32
CA CYS A 132 22.90 2.98 -48.49
C CYS A 132 22.15 4.32 -48.33
N ASP A 133 22.22 5.19 -49.32
CA ASP A 133 21.52 6.50 -49.30
C ASP A 133 20.01 6.37 -49.10
N ARG A 134 19.42 5.26 -49.57
CA ARG A 134 18.01 4.93 -49.36
C ARG A 134 17.66 4.67 -47.88
N LEU A 135 18.61 4.38 -47.04
CA LEU A 135 18.39 4.23 -45.56
C LEU A 135 18.55 5.54 -44.81
N VAL A 136 19.20 6.54 -45.41
CA VAL A 136 19.43 7.88 -44.85
C VAL A 136 18.36 8.86 -45.31
N ALA A 137 17.97 8.73 -46.58
CA ALA A 137 16.89 9.52 -47.19
C ALA A 137 15.59 8.70 -47.37
N PRO A 138 14.44 9.34 -47.61
CA PRO A 138 13.18 8.63 -47.88
C PRO A 138 13.34 7.60 -49.00
N PRO A 139 12.77 6.39 -48.85
CA PRO A 139 11.80 5.94 -47.86
C PRO A 139 12.40 5.32 -46.59
N PHE A 140 13.70 5.42 -46.32
CA PHE A 140 14.43 4.95 -45.11
C PHE A 140 14.50 3.43 -44.93
N VAL A 141 13.99 2.65 -45.86
CA VAL A 141 13.90 1.18 -45.87
C VAL A 141 14.17 0.60 -47.26
N CYS A 142 14.45 -0.70 -47.28
CA CYS A 142 14.75 -1.43 -48.54
C CYS A 142 13.49 -2.00 -49.20
N ASN A 143 12.31 -1.88 -48.61
CA ASN A 143 11.07 -2.33 -49.24
C ASN A 143 10.91 -1.71 -50.66
N GLY A 144 10.64 -2.54 -51.66
CA GLY A 144 10.48 -2.10 -53.03
C GLY A 144 11.76 -1.54 -53.71
N CYS A 145 12.94 -1.86 -53.15
CA CYS A 145 14.20 -1.49 -53.78
C CYS A 145 14.48 -2.41 -55.00
N THR A 146 14.70 -1.82 -56.16
CA THR A 146 15.01 -2.58 -57.40
C THR A 146 16.26 -3.44 -57.29
N ASN A 147 17.24 -2.98 -56.50
CA ASN A 147 18.50 -3.67 -56.25
C ASN A 147 18.48 -4.57 -55.01
N GLU A 148 17.35 -4.82 -54.41
CA GLU A 148 17.25 -5.57 -53.13
C GLU A 148 17.95 -6.93 -53.19
N ARG A 149 17.82 -7.66 -54.30
CA ARG A 149 18.36 -9.03 -54.43
C ARG A 149 19.87 -9.05 -54.58
N ILE A 150 20.45 -8.06 -55.24
CA ILE A 150 21.88 -7.99 -55.59
C ILE A 150 22.68 -7.09 -54.62
N CYS A 151 22.00 -6.33 -53.78
CA CYS A 151 22.62 -5.42 -52.84
C CYS A 151 23.30 -6.17 -51.70
N HIS A 152 24.59 -5.83 -51.43
CA HIS A 152 25.40 -6.40 -50.34
C HIS A 152 25.51 -5.46 -49.11
N LEU A 153 24.83 -4.30 -49.13
CA LEU A 153 24.84 -3.36 -48.01
C LEU A 153 23.84 -3.79 -46.91
N PRO A 154 24.00 -3.27 -45.67
CA PRO A 154 23.03 -3.49 -44.60
C PRO A 154 21.62 -3.13 -45.04
N LYS A 155 20.65 -3.99 -44.80
CA LYS A 155 19.27 -3.81 -45.26
C LYS A 155 18.36 -3.63 -44.07
N LYS A 156 17.44 -2.66 -44.17
CA LYS A 156 16.36 -2.44 -43.19
C LYS A 156 15.02 -2.51 -43.88
N PHE A 157 14.08 -3.21 -43.24
CA PHE A 157 12.72 -3.37 -43.80
C PHE A 157 11.68 -2.87 -42.79
N TYR A 158 10.60 -2.34 -43.32
CA TYR A 158 9.38 -2.10 -42.56
C TYR A 158 8.43 -3.26 -42.80
N VAL A 159 7.98 -3.88 -41.68
CA VAL A 159 7.03 -5.00 -41.66
C VAL A 159 5.89 -4.65 -40.75
N ALA A 160 4.68 -4.50 -41.27
CA ALA A 160 3.51 -4.02 -40.55
C ALA A 160 3.18 -4.85 -39.29
N LYS A 161 3.24 -6.18 -39.39
CA LYS A 161 2.97 -7.10 -38.29
C LYS A 161 3.99 -6.94 -37.16
N VAL A 162 5.28 -6.78 -37.48
CA VAL A 162 6.34 -6.59 -36.48
C VAL A 162 6.21 -5.21 -35.85
N ALA A 163 5.90 -4.18 -36.61
CA ALA A 163 5.65 -2.83 -36.11
C ALA A 163 4.43 -2.78 -35.17
N GLN A 164 3.39 -3.56 -35.48
CA GLN A 164 2.21 -3.70 -34.61
C GLN A 164 2.56 -4.42 -33.29
N ALA A 165 3.25 -5.56 -33.38
CA ALA A 165 3.65 -6.34 -32.20
C ALA A 165 4.60 -5.55 -31.26
N ASP A 166 5.59 -4.82 -31.83
CA ASP A 166 6.47 -3.94 -31.04
C ASP A 166 5.68 -2.85 -30.30
N ARG A 167 4.67 -2.29 -30.98
CA ARG A 167 3.79 -1.32 -30.35
C ARG A 167 2.94 -1.91 -29.23
N GLU A 168 2.31 -3.07 -29.49
CA GLU A 168 1.49 -3.76 -28.51
C GLU A 168 2.32 -4.13 -27.28
N SER A 169 3.54 -4.63 -27.47
CA SER A 169 4.48 -4.89 -26.39
C SER A 169 4.80 -3.63 -25.60
N LYS A 170 5.14 -2.51 -26.24
CA LYS A 170 5.40 -1.23 -25.57
C LYS A 170 4.18 -0.68 -24.84
N LEU A 171 2.98 -0.83 -25.41
CA LEU A 171 1.73 -0.45 -24.76
C LEU A 171 1.41 -1.36 -23.57
N HIS A 172 1.65 -2.66 -23.69
CA HIS A 172 1.47 -3.60 -22.61
C HIS A 172 2.40 -3.25 -21.43
N VAL A 173 3.69 -3.03 -21.69
CA VAL A 173 4.67 -2.58 -20.69
C VAL A 173 4.27 -1.23 -20.08
N SER A 174 3.85 -0.25 -20.87
CA SER A 174 3.44 1.05 -20.36
C SER A 174 2.08 1.02 -19.61
N ARG A 175 1.18 0.10 -19.98
CA ARG A 175 -0.12 -0.10 -19.31
C ARG A 175 -0.07 -1.04 -18.12
N SER A 176 0.94 -1.89 -18.01
CA SER A 176 1.14 -2.78 -16.85
C SER A 176 1.42 -2.01 -15.56
N HIS A 177 1.61 -0.69 -15.64
CA HIS A 177 1.89 0.19 -14.49
C HIS A 177 3.03 -0.26 -13.57
N VAL A 178 3.88 -1.17 -14.04
CA VAL A 178 5.04 -1.64 -13.28
C VAL A 178 6.20 -0.70 -13.57
N HIS A 179 6.39 0.30 -12.71
CA HIS A 179 7.51 1.24 -12.76
C HIS A 179 8.69 0.83 -11.85
N ALA A 180 8.65 -0.38 -11.30
CA ALA A 180 9.69 -0.90 -10.44
C ALA A 180 10.65 -1.81 -11.23
N SER A 181 11.95 -1.76 -10.92
CA SER A 181 12.92 -2.69 -11.48
C SER A 181 12.69 -4.11 -10.92
N ASP A 182 13.16 -5.14 -11.64
CA ASP A 182 13.05 -6.54 -11.19
C ASP A 182 13.68 -6.75 -9.82
N GLU A 183 14.77 -6.05 -9.51
CA GLU A 183 15.42 -6.09 -8.20
C GLU A 183 14.50 -5.50 -7.11
N THR A 184 13.83 -4.38 -7.39
CA THR A 184 12.87 -3.77 -6.46
C THR A 184 11.66 -4.69 -6.24
N LEU A 185 11.16 -5.32 -7.30
CA LEU A 185 10.06 -6.28 -7.22
C LEU A 185 10.43 -7.49 -6.35
N ALA A 186 11.64 -8.03 -6.51
CA ALA A 186 12.12 -9.17 -5.70
C ALA A 186 12.24 -8.80 -4.21
N LYS A 187 12.81 -7.63 -3.88
CA LYS A 187 12.91 -7.12 -2.50
C LYS A 187 11.53 -6.88 -1.90
N MET A 188 10.63 -6.25 -2.65
CA MET A 188 9.26 -5.99 -2.24
C MET A 188 8.50 -7.30 -1.99
N ASN A 189 8.62 -8.30 -2.87
CA ASN A 189 7.98 -9.61 -2.71
C ASN A 189 8.44 -10.31 -1.45
N ALA A 190 9.74 -10.31 -1.17
CA ALA A 190 10.30 -10.90 0.05
C ALA A 190 9.76 -10.21 1.31
N ALA A 191 9.75 -8.87 1.33
CA ALA A 191 9.22 -8.09 2.46
C ALA A 191 7.71 -8.30 2.67
N LEU A 192 6.93 -8.34 1.58
CA LEU A 192 5.49 -8.60 1.64
C LEU A 192 5.19 -10.01 2.17
N LYS A 193 5.86 -11.04 1.66
CA LYS A 193 5.70 -12.42 2.15
C LYS A 193 5.96 -12.52 3.65
N ASP A 194 7.10 -12.00 4.09
CA ASP A 194 7.51 -12.07 5.49
C ASP A 194 6.53 -11.32 6.40
N GLY A 195 6.11 -10.11 6.03
CA GLY A 195 5.19 -9.32 6.83
C GLY A 195 3.75 -9.85 6.84
N LEU A 196 3.24 -10.35 5.72
CA LEU A 196 1.87 -10.88 5.62
C LEU A 196 1.69 -12.16 6.42
N VAL A 197 2.71 -13.02 6.51
CA VAL A 197 2.70 -14.20 7.41
C VAL A 197 2.50 -13.78 8.88
N ARG A 198 3.01 -12.60 9.27
CA ARG A 198 2.79 -12.02 10.61
C ARG A 198 1.48 -11.22 10.72
N ASN A 199 0.61 -11.33 9.73
CA ASN A 199 -0.65 -10.60 9.65
C ASN A 199 -0.46 -9.06 9.71
N GLN A 200 0.67 -8.55 9.20
CA GLN A 200 0.93 -7.12 9.07
C GLN A 200 0.20 -6.53 7.85
N SER A 201 -0.22 -5.27 7.93
CA SER A 201 -0.77 -4.57 6.75
C SER A 201 0.36 -4.14 5.80
N VAL A 202 0.03 -3.97 4.51
CA VAL A 202 0.96 -3.45 3.51
C VAL A 202 1.61 -2.15 3.98
N ARG A 203 0.85 -1.24 4.57
CA ARG A 203 1.37 0.01 5.12
C ARG A 203 2.44 -0.19 6.20
N HIS A 204 2.21 -1.10 7.14
CA HIS A 204 3.20 -1.40 8.18
C HIS A 204 4.47 -1.98 7.59
N ILE A 205 4.34 -2.93 6.64
CA ILE A 205 5.47 -3.54 5.95
C ILE A 205 6.29 -2.49 5.19
N MET A 206 5.63 -1.58 4.48
CA MET A 206 6.29 -0.48 3.77
C MET A 206 7.01 0.48 4.71
N ALA A 207 6.38 0.85 5.83
CA ALA A 207 7.00 1.74 6.81
C ALA A 207 8.23 1.10 7.49
N SER A 208 8.21 -0.22 7.65
CA SER A 208 9.30 -0.98 8.29
C SER A 208 10.44 -1.34 7.34
N ASN A 209 10.19 -1.33 6.01
CA ASN A 209 11.12 -1.78 4.97
C ASN A 209 11.16 -0.77 3.79
N ALA A 210 11.27 0.52 4.07
CA ALA A 210 11.15 1.58 3.07
C ALA A 210 12.07 1.38 1.84
N ASP A 211 13.30 0.90 2.05
CA ASP A 211 14.28 0.66 1.00
C ASP A 211 13.85 -0.44 0.00
N ALA A 212 13.04 -1.42 0.46
CA ALA A 212 12.55 -2.51 -0.40
C ALA A 212 11.48 -2.05 -1.40
N PHE A 213 10.85 -0.89 -1.17
CA PHE A 213 9.74 -0.40 -1.97
C PHE A 213 10.13 0.71 -2.95
N GLY A 214 11.38 1.20 -2.93
CA GLY A 214 11.89 2.18 -3.90
C GLY A 214 11.05 3.45 -4.03
N GLY A 215 10.39 3.91 -2.95
CA GLY A 215 9.53 5.11 -2.95
C GLY A 215 8.14 4.90 -3.56
N LEU A 216 7.72 3.67 -3.85
CA LEU A 216 6.38 3.38 -4.36
C LEU A 216 5.30 3.79 -3.35
N SER A 217 4.15 4.26 -3.86
CA SER A 217 2.99 4.55 -3.02
C SER A 217 2.28 3.27 -2.55
N GLU A 218 1.62 3.33 -1.40
CA GLU A 218 0.80 2.21 -0.90
C GLU A 218 -0.26 1.77 -1.92
N ARG A 219 -0.89 2.72 -2.61
CA ARG A 219 -1.86 2.45 -3.67
C ARG A 219 -1.24 1.66 -4.83
N THR A 220 0.00 1.98 -5.20
CA THR A 220 0.73 1.28 -6.26
C THR A 220 1.00 -0.17 -5.86
N VAL A 221 1.43 -0.40 -4.61
CA VAL A 221 1.69 -1.75 -4.08
C VAL A 221 0.41 -2.58 -4.06
N TYR A 222 -0.73 -2.01 -3.60
CA TYR A 222 -2.02 -2.69 -3.68
C TYR A 222 -2.46 -2.98 -5.12
N SER A 223 -2.14 -2.10 -6.07
CA SER A 223 -2.40 -2.34 -7.49
C SER A 223 -1.59 -3.54 -8.01
N TYR A 224 -0.34 -3.66 -7.59
CA TYR A 224 0.52 -4.80 -7.96
C TYR A 224 0.02 -6.12 -7.38
N ILE A 225 -0.40 -6.14 -6.10
CA ILE A 225 -1.01 -7.33 -5.46
C ILE A 225 -2.34 -7.70 -6.14
N GLY A 226 -3.05 -6.73 -6.70
CA GLY A 226 -4.37 -6.92 -7.33
C GLY A 226 -4.34 -7.26 -8.82
N SER A 227 -3.20 -7.16 -9.49
CA SER A 227 -3.07 -7.43 -10.93
C SER A 227 -2.71 -8.89 -11.17
N ASP A 228 -3.62 -9.64 -11.81
CA ASP A 228 -3.44 -11.07 -12.17
C ASP A 228 -2.31 -11.32 -13.20
N GLY A 229 -1.40 -10.37 -13.40
CA GLY A 229 -0.35 -10.42 -14.42
C GLY A 229 1.06 -10.09 -13.94
N LEU A 230 1.29 -9.94 -12.64
CA LEU A 230 2.61 -9.76 -12.07
C LEU A 230 3.13 -11.10 -11.53
N ASP A 231 3.66 -11.94 -12.43
CA ASP A 231 4.31 -13.21 -12.07
C ASP A 231 5.49 -13.04 -11.09
N ALA A 232 5.94 -11.78 -10.87
CA ALA A 232 6.99 -11.44 -9.93
C ALA A 232 6.54 -11.37 -8.46
N LEU A 233 5.24 -11.32 -8.17
CA LEU A 233 4.70 -11.29 -6.82
C LEU A 233 3.99 -12.61 -6.50
N ASP A 234 4.54 -13.37 -5.55
CA ASP A 234 3.92 -14.58 -5.01
C ASP A 234 2.78 -14.29 -4.01
N VAL A 235 2.33 -13.03 -3.92
CA VAL A 235 1.36 -12.52 -2.95
C VAL A 235 0.11 -12.06 -3.69
N GLY A 236 -1.04 -12.62 -3.33
CA GLY A 236 -2.34 -12.28 -3.88
C GLY A 236 -3.25 -11.51 -2.92
N ARG A 237 -4.42 -11.08 -3.40
CA ARG A 237 -5.45 -10.41 -2.58
C ARG A 237 -5.92 -11.25 -1.40
N GLY A 238 -5.88 -12.59 -1.51
CA GLY A 238 -6.28 -13.53 -0.45
C GLY A 238 -5.38 -13.49 0.77
N ASP A 239 -4.11 -13.08 0.59
CA ASP A 239 -3.11 -13.04 1.67
C ASP A 239 -3.21 -11.76 2.52
N LEU A 240 -4.05 -10.80 2.11
CA LEU A 240 -4.22 -9.55 2.83
C LEU A 240 -5.04 -9.73 4.12
N PRO A 241 -4.67 -9.08 5.23
CA PRO A 241 -5.29 -9.26 6.55
C PRO A 241 -6.81 -9.02 6.62
N TYR A 242 -7.35 -8.24 5.69
CA TYR A 242 -8.78 -7.88 5.64
C TYR A 242 -9.47 -8.31 4.33
N ALA A 243 -8.98 -9.36 3.68
CA ALA A 243 -9.53 -9.84 2.40
C ALA A 243 -11.01 -10.25 2.48
N CYS A 244 -11.49 -10.67 3.67
CA CYS A 244 -12.88 -11.06 3.91
C CYS A 244 -13.62 -10.00 4.72
N SER A 245 -14.46 -9.18 4.07
CA SER A 245 -15.32 -8.22 4.78
C SER A 245 -16.46 -8.93 5.51
N ARG A 246 -16.65 -8.63 6.81
CA ARG A 246 -17.73 -9.17 7.64
C ARG A 246 -19.02 -8.40 7.41
N ARG A 247 -20.15 -9.10 7.27
CA ARG A 247 -21.48 -8.48 7.23
C ARG A 247 -21.78 -7.79 8.56
N PRO A 248 -22.27 -6.53 8.56
CA PRO A 248 -22.70 -5.84 9.78
C PRO A 248 -23.87 -6.58 10.43
N ARG A 249 -23.83 -6.72 11.77
CA ARG A 249 -24.96 -7.25 12.54
C ARG A 249 -25.92 -6.13 12.90
N PRO A 250 -27.24 -6.39 12.98
CA PRO A 250 -28.21 -5.39 13.44
C PRO A 250 -27.90 -4.96 14.87
N LYS A 251 -28.01 -3.66 15.14
CA LYS A 251 -27.81 -3.07 16.47
C LYS A 251 -28.99 -3.43 17.36
N GLN A 252 -28.73 -3.96 18.57
CA GLN A 252 -29.75 -4.15 19.58
C GLN A 252 -30.10 -2.81 20.23
N ALA A 253 -31.40 -2.57 20.43
CA ALA A 253 -31.88 -1.41 21.17
C ALA A 253 -31.53 -1.51 22.65
N ALA A 254 -31.19 -0.39 23.24
CA ALA A 254 -30.62 -0.31 24.56
C ALA A 254 -31.61 0.21 25.59
N THR A 255 -31.48 -0.30 26.80
CA THR A 255 -32.20 0.19 27.99
C THR A 255 -31.41 1.33 28.63
N LYS A 256 -32.04 2.48 28.82
CA LYS A 256 -31.45 3.61 29.56
C LYS A 256 -31.39 3.27 31.03
N THR A 257 -30.24 3.31 31.63
CA THR A 257 -30.01 3.24 33.08
C THR A 257 -29.57 4.62 33.58
N ASP A 258 -30.41 5.31 34.35
CA ASP A 258 -30.03 6.51 35.06
C ASP A 258 -29.23 6.09 36.29
N ALA A 259 -27.91 6.17 36.20
CA ALA A 259 -27.05 5.88 37.33
C ALA A 259 -26.74 7.15 38.14
N LYS A 260 -26.95 7.11 39.45
CA LYS A 260 -26.62 8.19 40.43
C LYS A 260 -25.15 8.66 40.32
N CYS A 261 -24.25 7.79 39.87
CA CYS A 261 -22.82 8.12 39.66
C CYS A 261 -22.57 9.16 38.55
N ARG A 262 -23.54 9.41 37.67
CA ARG A 262 -23.41 10.37 36.53
C ARG A 262 -23.72 11.82 36.92
N VAL A 263 -24.23 12.07 38.08
CA VAL A 263 -24.54 13.44 38.55
C VAL A 263 -23.25 14.27 38.47
N ASN A 264 -23.29 15.36 37.73
CA ASN A 264 -22.16 16.26 37.44
C ASN A 264 -20.98 15.64 36.67
N ARG A 265 -21.21 14.52 35.91
CA ARG A 265 -20.18 13.81 35.14
C ARG A 265 -20.66 13.40 33.76
N THR A 266 -21.60 14.17 33.18
CA THR A 266 -22.13 13.90 31.83
C THR A 266 -21.14 14.25 30.74
N HIS A 267 -21.36 13.73 29.53
CA HIS A 267 -20.53 14.06 28.37
C HIS A 267 -20.56 15.56 28.03
N ASP A 268 -21.69 16.23 28.21
CA ASP A 268 -21.78 17.69 28.00
C ASP A 268 -20.84 18.46 28.95
N LEU A 269 -20.77 18.02 30.20
CA LEU A 269 -19.83 18.59 31.18
C LEU A 269 -18.37 18.26 30.85
N PHE A 270 -18.12 17.10 30.23
CA PHE A 270 -16.80 16.77 29.68
C PHE A 270 -16.40 17.75 28.57
N VAL A 271 -17.31 18.05 27.64
CA VAL A 271 -17.05 19.02 26.56
C VAL A 271 -16.69 20.38 27.13
N LEU A 272 -17.49 20.90 28.07
CA LEU A 272 -17.21 22.18 28.76
C LEU A 272 -15.88 22.16 29.52
N TRP A 273 -15.59 21.05 30.21
CA TRP A 273 -14.30 20.89 30.89
C TRP A 273 -13.14 20.86 29.92
N LYS A 274 -13.29 20.20 28.77
CA LYS A 274 -12.26 20.11 27.72
C LYS A 274 -11.97 21.46 27.08
N GLU A 275 -13.00 22.31 26.88
CA GLU A 275 -12.84 23.70 26.40
C GLU A 275 -12.01 24.53 27.37
N GLN A 276 -12.18 24.32 28.68
CA GLN A 276 -11.38 25.00 29.72
C GLN A 276 -9.97 24.40 29.86
N ASN A 277 -9.73 23.20 29.33
CA ASN A 277 -8.47 22.46 29.39
C ASN A 277 -8.05 21.96 28.00
N PRO A 278 -7.81 22.82 27.01
CA PRO A 278 -7.63 22.42 25.60
C PRO A 278 -6.41 21.52 25.38
N GLY A 279 -5.37 21.64 26.22
CA GLY A 279 -4.16 20.81 26.16
C GLY A 279 -4.28 19.44 26.88
N ALA A 280 -5.36 19.18 27.62
CA ALA A 280 -5.49 17.93 28.39
C ALA A 280 -5.67 16.72 27.46
N LEU A 281 -4.81 15.72 27.61
CA LEU A 281 -4.88 14.45 26.89
C LEU A 281 -5.69 13.47 27.74
N VAL A 282 -6.96 13.28 27.39
CA VAL A 282 -7.90 12.49 28.20
C VAL A 282 -7.95 11.04 27.68
N PRO A 283 -7.54 10.05 28.46
CA PRO A 283 -7.70 8.65 28.12
C PRO A 283 -9.17 8.19 28.24
N GLU A 284 -9.51 7.19 27.41
CA GLU A 284 -10.81 6.53 27.37
C GLU A 284 -10.69 5.16 28.03
N ALA A 285 -11.62 4.82 28.93
CA ALA A 285 -11.67 3.52 29.58
C ALA A 285 -12.87 2.70 29.08
N ASP A 286 -12.63 1.38 28.93
CA ASP A 286 -13.65 0.43 28.47
C ASP A 286 -13.36 -0.98 29.00
N THR A 287 -14.28 -1.90 28.80
CA THR A 287 -14.07 -3.33 29.07
C THR A 287 -14.19 -4.15 27.81
N LEU A 288 -13.29 -5.10 27.61
CA LEU A 288 -13.33 -6.04 26.51
C LEU A 288 -13.65 -7.44 27.05
N LYS A 289 -14.77 -7.99 26.56
CA LYS A 289 -15.24 -9.33 26.95
C LYS A 289 -14.82 -10.36 25.90
N GLY A 290 -14.35 -11.50 26.37
CA GLY A 290 -14.12 -12.67 25.56
C GLY A 290 -15.38 -13.53 25.42
N GLN A 291 -15.43 -14.64 26.13
CA GLN A 291 -16.60 -15.50 26.26
C GLN A 291 -17.50 -14.99 27.39
N VAL A 292 -18.79 -15.20 27.28
CA VAL A 292 -19.76 -14.84 28.34
C VAL A 292 -19.44 -15.56 29.63
N GLY A 293 -19.40 -14.82 30.77
CA GLY A 293 -19.13 -15.36 32.09
C GLY A 293 -17.65 -15.66 32.38
N GLY A 294 -16.74 -15.30 31.49
CA GLY A 294 -15.29 -15.44 31.70
C GLY A 294 -14.59 -14.16 32.15
N SER A 295 -13.27 -14.26 32.28
CA SER A 295 -12.39 -13.13 32.60
C SER A 295 -12.55 -12.00 31.58
N VAL A 296 -12.24 -10.78 31.98
CA VAL A 296 -12.40 -9.54 31.18
C VAL A 296 -11.10 -8.76 31.19
N LEU A 297 -10.89 -8.00 30.10
CA LEU A 297 -9.82 -7.02 30.02
C LEU A 297 -10.40 -5.62 30.27
N PHE A 298 -9.90 -4.94 31.30
CA PHE A 298 -10.11 -3.50 31.43
C PHE A 298 -9.10 -2.79 30.57
N THR A 299 -9.54 -1.96 29.63
CA THR A 299 -8.70 -1.28 28.67
C THR A 299 -8.70 0.22 28.89
N ILE A 300 -7.53 0.84 28.73
CA ILE A 300 -7.34 2.29 28.77
C ILE A 300 -6.68 2.69 27.46
N GLN A 301 -7.32 3.62 26.75
CA GLN A 301 -6.87 4.12 25.45
C GLN A 301 -6.45 5.57 25.57
N PHE A 302 -5.21 5.86 25.22
CA PHE A 302 -4.68 7.23 25.20
C PHE A 302 -4.92 7.91 23.83
N PRO A 303 -4.98 9.24 23.78
CA PRO A 303 -5.12 9.98 22.50
C PRO A 303 -4.01 9.68 21.50
N CYS A 304 -2.79 9.34 21.94
CA CYS A 304 -1.70 8.84 21.11
C CYS A 304 -1.90 7.38 20.65
N GLN A 305 -3.10 6.83 20.85
CA GLN A 305 -3.51 5.47 20.51
C GLN A 305 -2.77 4.35 21.26
N LEU A 306 -1.98 4.68 22.28
CA LEU A 306 -1.43 3.66 23.16
C LEU A 306 -2.56 3.01 23.95
N MET A 307 -2.52 1.67 24.05
CA MET A 307 -3.44 0.87 24.85
C MET A 307 -2.73 0.27 26.05
N MET A 308 -3.33 0.38 27.23
CA MET A 308 -3.07 -0.45 28.38
C MET A 308 -4.26 -1.39 28.61
N ALA A 309 -4.03 -2.62 29.04
CA ALA A 309 -5.10 -3.55 29.39
C ALA A 309 -4.72 -4.39 30.60
N PHE A 310 -5.72 -4.70 31.43
CA PHE A 310 -5.57 -5.41 32.70
C PHE A 310 -6.51 -6.60 32.71
N HIS A 311 -5.95 -7.80 32.82
CA HIS A 311 -6.69 -9.04 32.93
C HIS A 311 -7.27 -9.19 34.33
N LYS A 312 -8.59 -9.41 34.42
CA LYS A 312 -9.29 -9.61 35.68
C LYS A 312 -10.38 -10.67 35.57
N GLU A 313 -10.54 -11.45 36.62
CA GLU A 313 -11.56 -12.49 36.71
C GLU A 313 -12.97 -11.90 36.84
N ARG A 314 -13.12 -10.73 37.42
CA ARG A 314 -14.42 -10.11 37.73
C ARG A 314 -14.52 -8.68 37.21
N GLU A 315 -15.64 -8.39 36.59
CA GLU A 315 -15.99 -7.08 36.06
C GLU A 315 -16.78 -6.28 37.15
N THR A 316 -16.04 -5.69 38.13
CA THR A 316 -16.66 -4.93 39.22
C THR A 316 -16.02 -3.54 39.38
N ALA A 317 -16.75 -2.61 40.02
CA ALA A 317 -16.23 -1.29 40.35
C ALA A 317 -14.98 -1.35 41.26
N GLN A 318 -14.96 -2.29 42.21
CA GLN A 318 -13.80 -2.50 43.04
C GLN A 318 -12.57 -2.95 42.26
N THR A 319 -12.75 -3.75 41.19
CA THR A 319 -11.67 -4.18 40.32
C THR A 319 -11.10 -2.97 39.55
N TRP A 320 -11.98 -2.12 38.99
CA TRP A 320 -11.56 -0.91 38.29
C TRP A 320 -10.81 0.07 39.18
N THR A 321 -11.37 0.41 40.37
CA THR A 321 -10.71 1.30 41.34
C THR A 321 -9.38 0.71 41.81
N GLY A 322 -9.26 -0.61 41.94
CA GLY A 322 -8.01 -1.33 42.22
C GLY A 322 -6.95 -1.10 41.13
N ILE A 323 -7.33 -1.16 39.84
CA ILE A 323 -6.44 -0.87 38.70
C ILE A 323 -5.97 0.58 38.75
N VAL A 324 -6.87 1.55 38.94
CA VAL A 324 -6.54 2.98 39.04
C VAL A 324 -5.61 3.25 40.23
N ASN A 325 -5.83 2.59 41.37
CA ASN A 325 -4.95 2.70 42.54
C ASN A 325 -3.55 2.10 42.28
N MET A 326 -3.47 1.01 41.56
CA MET A 326 -2.19 0.40 41.12
C MET A 326 -1.43 1.36 40.19
N LEU A 327 -2.09 1.91 39.17
CA LEU A 327 -1.49 2.87 38.24
C LEU A 327 -1.01 4.14 38.98
N TYR A 328 -1.79 4.65 39.92
CA TYR A 328 -1.41 5.79 40.75
C TYR A 328 -0.12 5.55 41.55
N ARG A 329 0.02 4.35 42.14
CA ARG A 329 1.23 3.95 42.85
C ARG A 329 2.43 3.76 41.94
N LEU A 330 2.24 3.12 40.77
CA LEU A 330 3.32 2.87 39.81
C LEU A 330 3.83 4.15 39.16
N ALA A 331 2.94 5.05 38.74
CA ALA A 331 3.29 6.31 38.12
C ALA A 331 3.81 7.36 39.13
N GLY A 332 3.32 7.33 40.33
CA GLY A 332 3.45 8.43 41.28
C GLY A 332 2.49 9.59 40.93
N ARG A 333 2.18 10.42 41.90
CA ARG A 333 1.17 11.49 41.76
C ARG A 333 1.42 12.43 40.59
N PRO A 334 2.62 12.99 40.37
CA PRO A 334 2.85 13.96 39.28
C PRO A 334 2.57 13.36 37.88
N LEU A 335 3.17 12.20 37.58
CA LEU A 335 2.98 11.54 36.29
C LEU A 335 1.53 11.08 36.14
N PHE A 336 0.91 10.53 37.21
CA PHE A 336 -0.49 10.07 37.14
C PHE A 336 -1.44 11.22 36.75
N MET A 337 -1.30 12.40 37.36
CA MET A 337 -2.15 13.54 37.05
C MET A 337 -1.93 14.07 35.62
N THR A 338 -0.72 13.89 35.06
CA THR A 338 -0.42 14.22 33.66
C THR A 338 -1.04 13.20 32.70
N LEU A 339 -1.00 11.92 33.03
CA LEU A 339 -1.57 10.83 32.24
C LEU A 339 -3.10 10.82 32.30
N PHE A 340 -3.67 11.14 33.44
CA PHE A 340 -5.09 11.06 33.75
C PHE A 340 -5.64 12.39 34.27
N PRO A 341 -5.57 13.48 33.50
CA PRO A 341 -6.18 14.77 33.90
C PRO A 341 -7.70 14.62 34.06
N ALA A 342 -8.30 13.76 33.25
CA ALA A 342 -9.64 13.19 33.37
C ALA A 342 -9.64 11.81 32.76
N ILE A 343 -10.68 11.00 33.00
CA ILE A 343 -10.94 9.70 32.37
C ILE A 343 -12.35 9.73 31.78
N LEU A 344 -12.49 9.33 30.55
CA LEU A 344 -13.78 9.18 29.88
C LEU A 344 -14.19 7.70 29.91
N GLU A 345 -15.25 7.39 30.64
CA GLU A 345 -15.72 6.02 30.91
C GLU A 345 -17.06 5.73 30.19
N ASP A 346 -17.37 4.45 30.01
CA ASP A 346 -18.73 4.06 29.59
C ASP A 346 -19.67 3.95 30.81
N ASN A 347 -20.94 3.60 30.53
CA ASN A 347 -21.94 3.45 31.57
C ASN A 347 -22.01 2.06 32.17
N GLY A 348 -20.97 1.25 32.03
CA GLY A 348 -20.89 -0.10 32.54
C GLY A 348 -20.84 -0.18 34.07
N ALA A 349 -21.36 -1.27 34.64
CA ALA A 349 -21.31 -1.52 36.07
C ALA A 349 -19.89 -1.39 36.70
N PRO A 350 -18.78 -1.74 35.98
CA PRO A 350 -17.42 -1.56 36.50
C PRO A 350 -17.05 -0.11 36.81
N PHE A 351 -17.67 0.85 36.15
CA PHE A 351 -17.36 2.29 36.28
C PHE A 351 -18.32 3.03 37.21
N SER A 352 -19.02 2.30 38.10
CA SER A 352 -20.07 2.89 38.96
C SER A 352 -19.56 3.56 40.26
N ASP A 353 -18.23 3.57 40.50
CA ASP A 353 -17.63 4.23 41.66
C ASP A 353 -16.64 5.36 41.24
N PRO A 354 -17.15 6.49 40.73
CA PRO A 354 -16.30 7.60 40.37
C PRO A 354 -15.62 8.28 41.53
N VAL A 355 -16.22 8.27 42.72
CA VAL A 355 -15.65 8.95 43.92
C VAL A 355 -14.31 8.32 44.31
N THR A 356 -14.23 6.99 44.38
CA THR A 356 -12.97 6.29 44.66
C THR A 356 -12.00 6.41 43.47
N THR A 357 -12.49 6.47 42.22
CA THR A 357 -11.64 6.68 41.03
C THR A 357 -11.00 8.07 41.02
N GLU A 358 -11.76 9.10 41.36
CA GLU A 358 -11.31 10.50 41.36
C GLU A 358 -10.34 10.85 42.47
N ASN A 359 -10.35 10.10 43.60
CA ASN A 359 -9.63 10.42 44.79
C ASN A 359 -8.65 9.32 45.19
N ALA A 360 -7.51 9.70 45.74
CA ALA A 360 -6.56 8.84 46.39
C ALA A 360 -6.53 9.14 47.89
N ARG A 361 -6.10 8.17 48.67
CA ARG A 361 -5.78 8.41 50.11
C ARG A 361 -4.47 9.18 50.20
N ALA A 362 -4.40 10.15 51.12
CA ALA A 362 -3.17 10.90 51.34
C ALA A 362 -2.11 10.01 52.02
N ASP A 363 -0.84 10.18 51.60
CA ASP A 363 0.27 9.34 52.10
C ASP A 363 0.45 9.41 53.62
N ASN A 364 0.20 10.57 54.19
CA ASN A 364 0.37 10.85 55.62
C ASN A 364 -0.92 10.71 56.44
N ASN A 365 -2.07 10.51 55.81
CA ASN A 365 -3.35 10.34 56.49
C ASN A 365 -4.32 9.48 55.63
N PRO A 366 -4.54 8.20 55.96
CA PRO A 366 -5.38 7.30 55.18
C PRO A 366 -6.87 7.69 55.17
N TYR A 367 -7.30 8.56 56.08
CA TYR A 367 -8.68 9.05 56.16
C TYR A 367 -8.89 10.31 55.30
N ARG A 368 -7.81 10.97 54.84
CA ARG A 368 -7.89 12.15 54.00
C ARG A 368 -7.86 11.73 52.53
N LEU A 369 -8.89 12.14 51.78
CA LEU A 369 -8.94 11.98 50.34
C LEU A 369 -8.32 13.20 49.65
N VAL A 370 -7.52 12.94 48.62
CA VAL A 370 -6.92 13.97 47.74
C VAL A 370 -7.32 13.71 46.31
N PRO A 371 -7.81 14.72 45.57
CA PRO A 371 -8.15 14.58 44.16
C PRO A 371 -6.92 14.18 43.33
N ARG A 372 -7.12 13.26 42.40
CA ARG A 372 -6.08 12.78 41.48
C ARG A 372 -6.48 12.82 40.02
N THR A 373 -7.78 12.74 39.69
CA THR A 373 -8.34 12.78 38.33
C THR A 373 -9.78 13.26 38.41
N LYS A 374 -10.41 13.45 37.22
CA LYS A 374 -11.86 13.62 37.07
C LYS A 374 -12.42 12.48 36.24
N VAL A 375 -13.67 12.09 36.48
CA VAL A 375 -14.37 11.06 35.73
C VAL A 375 -15.52 11.70 34.98
N PHE A 376 -15.67 11.36 33.69
CA PHE A 376 -16.82 11.72 32.88
C PHE A 376 -17.34 10.46 32.16
N TYR A 377 -18.65 10.47 31.88
CA TYR A 377 -19.31 9.36 31.22
C TYR A 377 -19.81 9.72 29.84
N CYS A 378 -19.60 8.81 28.88
CA CYS A 378 -20.22 8.90 27.57
C CYS A 378 -21.73 8.70 27.66
N ASP A 379 -22.45 9.23 26.68
CA ASP A 379 -23.86 8.91 26.50
C ASP A 379 -24.03 7.45 26.06
N PRO A 380 -25.11 6.79 26.50
CA PRO A 380 -25.39 5.43 26.10
C PRO A 380 -25.44 5.30 24.58
N TYR A 381 -24.72 4.32 24.01
CA TYR A 381 -24.69 4.01 22.57
C TYR A 381 -24.10 5.10 21.64
N CYS A 382 -23.41 6.06 22.18
CA CYS A 382 -22.70 7.09 21.43
C CYS A 382 -21.23 6.69 21.24
N ALA A 383 -20.97 5.68 20.41
CA ALA A 383 -19.60 5.20 20.08
C ALA A 383 -18.68 6.31 19.56
N THR A 384 -19.24 7.30 18.89
CA THR A 384 -18.49 8.47 18.36
C THR A 384 -17.84 9.31 19.46
N GLN A 385 -18.27 9.18 20.72
CA GLN A 385 -17.67 9.88 21.86
C GLN A 385 -16.39 9.23 22.38
N LYS A 386 -16.08 7.97 21.98
CA LYS A 386 -14.85 7.24 22.28
C LYS A 386 -14.16 6.71 21.02
N PRO A 387 -13.64 7.59 20.15
CA PRO A 387 -13.11 7.17 18.84
C PRO A 387 -11.83 6.35 18.93
N HIS A 388 -11.07 6.46 20.03
CA HIS A 388 -9.80 5.73 20.19
C HIS A 388 -10.03 4.28 20.60
N VAL A 389 -11.07 3.99 21.38
CA VAL A 389 -11.40 2.64 21.89
C VAL A 389 -11.74 1.69 20.74
N GLU A 390 -12.63 2.08 19.82
CA GLU A 390 -13.10 1.20 18.77
C GLU A 390 -11.96 0.72 17.86
N ARG A 391 -11.13 1.65 17.40
CA ARG A 391 -10.00 1.33 16.50
C ARG A 391 -8.97 0.43 17.16
N ASN A 392 -8.63 0.69 18.41
CA ASN A 392 -7.64 -0.12 19.13
C ASN A 392 -8.19 -1.51 19.47
N HIS A 393 -9.48 -1.63 19.76
CA HIS A 393 -10.13 -2.93 19.94
C HIS A 393 -10.10 -3.77 18.66
N GLU A 394 -10.17 -3.17 17.46
CA GLU A 394 -10.03 -3.89 16.20
C GLU A 394 -8.65 -4.56 16.10
N GLU A 395 -7.57 -3.81 16.41
CA GLU A 395 -6.22 -4.37 16.36
C GLU A 395 -5.99 -5.47 17.40
N LEU A 396 -6.51 -5.24 18.63
CA LEU A 396 -6.47 -6.27 19.68
C LEU A 396 -7.23 -7.55 19.23
N ARG A 397 -8.35 -7.37 18.52
CA ARG A 397 -9.17 -8.48 18.03
C ARG A 397 -8.52 -9.28 16.89
N ARG A 398 -7.45 -8.82 16.30
CA ARG A 398 -6.63 -9.62 15.37
C ARG A 398 -5.88 -10.71 16.10
N ILE A 399 -5.46 -10.46 17.34
CA ILE A 399 -4.79 -11.44 18.21
C ILE A 399 -5.81 -12.19 19.07
N LEU A 400 -6.65 -11.47 19.81
CA LEU A 400 -7.67 -12.02 20.69
C LEU A 400 -9.02 -12.06 19.96
N LEU A 401 -9.22 -13.07 19.14
CA LEU A 401 -10.39 -13.23 18.28
C LEU A 401 -11.69 -13.15 19.07
N LYS A 402 -12.77 -12.67 18.45
CA LYS A 402 -14.09 -12.60 19.10
C LYS A 402 -14.56 -14.00 19.47
N GLY A 403 -14.96 -14.18 20.74
CA GLY A 403 -15.36 -15.48 21.30
C GLY A 403 -14.22 -16.26 21.94
N THR A 404 -12.98 -15.72 21.91
CA THR A 404 -11.86 -16.26 22.67
C THR A 404 -12.15 -16.16 24.19
N SER A 405 -11.93 -17.25 24.93
CA SER A 405 -11.97 -17.20 26.39
C SER A 405 -10.69 -16.55 26.93
N PHE A 406 -10.85 -15.57 27.79
CA PHE A 406 -9.70 -14.93 28.47
C PHE A 406 -9.26 -15.66 29.73
N ASN A 407 -9.97 -16.71 30.18
CA ASN A 407 -9.65 -17.46 31.38
C ASN A 407 -8.29 -18.16 31.30
N ALA A 408 -7.79 -18.45 30.10
CA ALA A 408 -6.50 -19.10 29.91
C ALA A 408 -5.33 -18.08 29.82
N LEU A 409 -5.64 -16.77 29.81
CA LEU A 409 -4.64 -15.70 29.79
C LEU A 409 -4.24 -15.33 31.23
N ASP A 410 -3.00 -14.94 31.39
CA ASP A 410 -2.52 -14.16 32.51
C ASP A 410 -2.20 -12.72 32.10
N GLN A 411 -1.69 -11.91 33.04
CA GLN A 411 -1.34 -10.53 32.74
C GLN A 411 -0.14 -10.43 31.77
N ASP A 412 0.81 -11.38 31.86
CA ASP A 412 2.00 -11.38 31.00
C ASP A 412 1.64 -11.70 29.55
N ASP A 413 0.71 -12.62 29.32
CA ASP A 413 0.14 -12.87 28.01
C ASP A 413 -0.49 -11.60 27.41
N VAL A 414 -1.24 -10.85 28.23
CA VAL A 414 -1.86 -9.58 27.82
C VAL A 414 -0.79 -8.52 27.53
N ASN A 415 0.28 -8.45 28.32
CA ASN A 415 1.39 -7.53 28.10
C ASN A 415 2.14 -7.83 26.79
N VAL A 416 2.31 -9.11 26.43
CA VAL A 416 2.85 -9.51 25.11
C VAL A 416 1.96 -9.00 23.99
N VAL A 417 0.65 -9.22 24.07
CA VAL A 417 -0.31 -8.73 23.07
C VAL A 417 -0.24 -7.21 22.95
N LEU A 418 -0.22 -6.50 24.06
CA LEU A 418 -0.13 -5.03 24.08
C LEU A 418 1.18 -4.52 23.49
N SER A 419 2.30 -5.21 23.72
CA SER A 419 3.60 -4.88 23.15
C SER A 419 3.55 -4.92 21.63
N HIS A 420 2.95 -5.94 21.03
CA HIS A 420 2.75 -6.02 19.58
C HIS A 420 1.76 -4.96 19.04
N VAL A 421 0.59 -4.79 19.70
CA VAL A 421 -0.41 -3.81 19.28
C VAL A 421 0.11 -2.37 19.34
N ASN A 422 0.85 -2.03 20.41
CA ASN A 422 1.41 -0.69 20.60
C ASN A 422 2.66 -0.42 19.76
N SER A 423 3.35 -1.45 19.26
CA SER A 423 4.48 -1.33 18.34
C SER A 423 4.07 -1.36 16.86
N TYR A 424 2.78 -1.49 16.59
CA TYR A 424 2.25 -1.50 15.23
C TYR A 424 2.05 -0.08 14.70
N THR A 425 2.58 0.24 13.51
CA THR A 425 2.51 1.59 12.92
C THR A 425 1.08 2.00 12.58
N ARG A 426 0.76 3.28 12.80
CA ARG A 426 -0.55 3.86 12.53
C ARG A 426 -0.49 4.96 11.48
N ALA A 427 -1.37 4.88 10.48
CA ALA A 427 -1.50 5.92 9.46
C ALA A 427 -1.82 7.30 10.07
N SER A 428 -2.73 7.30 11.06
CA SER A 428 -3.18 8.50 11.78
C SER A 428 -2.08 9.14 12.65
N LEU A 429 -0.99 8.43 12.93
CA LEU A 429 0.19 8.92 13.63
C LEU A 429 1.36 9.20 12.67
N GLY A 430 1.12 9.40 11.38
CA GLY A 430 2.18 9.64 10.39
C GLY A 430 3.13 8.44 10.22
N ASN A 431 2.64 7.23 10.33
CA ASN A 431 3.39 5.95 10.36
C ASN A 431 4.29 5.76 11.59
N SER A 432 4.10 6.56 12.63
CA SER A 432 4.67 6.29 13.95
C SER A 432 3.90 5.18 14.68
N THR A 433 4.47 4.67 15.78
CA THR A 433 3.82 3.68 16.63
C THR A 433 3.18 4.34 17.84
N PRO A 434 2.09 3.78 18.41
CA PRO A 434 1.53 4.24 19.68
C PRO A 434 2.55 4.30 20.80
N TYR A 435 3.47 3.32 20.86
CA TYR A 435 4.55 3.28 21.83
C TYR A 435 5.49 4.50 21.73
N ASP A 436 5.90 4.83 20.49
CA ASP A 436 6.81 5.96 20.25
C ASP A 436 6.13 7.29 20.55
N GLU A 437 4.86 7.46 20.14
CA GLU A 437 4.11 8.69 20.43
C GLU A 437 3.84 8.87 21.92
N PHE A 438 3.58 7.80 22.66
CA PHE A 438 3.47 7.85 24.11
C PHE A 438 4.80 8.24 24.76
N ALA A 439 5.89 7.61 24.32
CA ALA A 439 7.23 7.90 24.83
C ALA A 439 7.66 9.35 24.52
N LYS A 440 7.26 9.88 23.37
CA LYS A 440 7.49 11.28 22.97
C LYS A 440 6.67 12.25 23.83
N THR A 441 5.41 11.92 24.10
CA THR A 441 4.47 12.76 24.84
C THR A 441 4.81 12.81 26.34
N TYR A 442 5.14 11.67 26.96
CA TYR A 442 5.31 11.54 28.40
C TYR A 442 6.77 11.31 28.82
N GLY A 443 7.71 11.30 27.88
CA GLY A 443 9.14 11.26 28.12
C GLY A 443 9.63 9.97 28.82
N TYR A 444 10.71 10.14 29.59
CA TYR A 444 11.37 9.03 30.31
C TYR A 444 10.45 8.35 31.32
N GLU A 445 9.71 9.13 32.11
CA GLU A 445 8.83 8.57 33.15
C GLU A 445 7.66 7.79 32.55
N GLY A 446 7.13 8.25 31.40
CA GLY A 446 6.12 7.47 30.64
C GLY A 446 6.67 6.13 30.18
N ARG A 447 7.86 6.09 29.60
CA ARG A 447 8.52 4.81 29.21
C ARG A 447 8.75 3.90 30.41
N ARG A 448 9.28 4.43 31.50
CA ARG A 448 9.51 3.68 32.72
C ARG A 448 8.21 3.06 33.30
N LEU A 449 7.08 3.74 33.14
CA LEU A 449 5.78 3.18 33.48
C LEU A 449 5.41 1.99 32.61
N LEU A 450 5.61 2.09 31.26
CA LEU A 450 5.36 0.98 30.34
C LEU A 450 6.23 -0.23 30.69
N ASP A 451 7.52 -0.02 30.94
CA ASP A 451 8.45 -1.08 31.36
C ASP A 451 7.98 -1.80 32.66
N ARG A 452 7.53 -1.02 33.64
CA ARG A 452 6.97 -1.57 34.91
C ARG A 452 5.68 -2.35 34.68
N LEU A 453 4.93 -2.03 33.64
CA LEU A 453 3.71 -2.75 33.24
C LEU A 453 4.03 -3.94 32.30
N GLY A 454 5.30 -4.18 31.97
CA GLY A 454 5.71 -5.24 31.04
C GLY A 454 5.32 -4.99 29.58
N ILE A 455 5.07 -3.72 29.21
CA ILE A 455 4.77 -3.32 27.82
C ILE A 455 6.07 -2.81 27.20
N VAL A 456 6.61 -3.60 26.27
CA VAL A 456 7.90 -3.32 25.64
C VAL A 456 7.72 -2.98 24.15
N LYS A 457 8.67 -2.24 23.59
CA LYS A 457 8.69 -1.98 22.16
C LYS A 457 9.20 -3.20 21.41
N ILE A 458 8.41 -3.67 20.44
CA ILE A 458 8.78 -4.76 19.52
C ILE A 458 9.39 -4.15 18.25
N PRO A 459 10.51 -4.69 17.71
CA PRO A 459 11.03 -4.29 16.42
C PRO A 459 9.96 -4.42 15.31
N ALA A 460 9.91 -3.45 14.39
CA ALA A 460 8.81 -3.33 13.45
C ALA A 460 8.59 -4.61 12.61
N ASN A 461 9.68 -5.26 12.17
CA ASN A 461 9.61 -6.50 11.39
C ASN A 461 9.21 -7.73 12.22
N GLU A 462 9.27 -7.65 13.54
CA GLU A 462 8.88 -8.74 14.46
C GLU A 462 7.44 -8.58 14.95
N VAL A 463 6.81 -7.44 14.70
CA VAL A 463 5.42 -7.21 15.14
C VAL A 463 4.51 -8.24 14.48
N THR A 464 3.79 -8.98 15.31
CA THR A 464 2.86 -10.03 14.89
C THR A 464 1.47 -9.72 15.41
N LEU A 465 0.48 -9.58 14.53
CA LEU A 465 -0.93 -9.39 14.88
C LEU A 465 -1.73 -10.66 14.55
N ASP A 466 -1.26 -11.78 15.03
CA ASP A 466 -1.84 -13.10 14.82
C ASP A 466 -2.04 -13.80 16.18
N PRO A 467 -3.11 -14.60 16.37
CA PRO A 467 -3.37 -15.35 17.60
C PRO A 467 -2.21 -16.25 18.06
N TYR A 468 -1.34 -16.66 17.14
CA TYR A 468 -0.21 -17.54 17.43
C TYR A 468 0.94 -16.85 18.19
N VAL A 469 0.93 -15.53 18.32
CA VAL A 469 1.91 -14.78 19.12
C VAL A 469 2.00 -15.28 20.56
N LEU A 470 0.90 -15.80 21.11
CA LEU A 470 0.80 -16.38 22.46
C LEU A 470 1.23 -17.86 22.55
N GLY A 471 1.83 -18.40 21.46
CA GLY A 471 2.38 -19.75 21.42
C GLY A 471 1.36 -20.89 21.37
N LYS A 472 1.83 -22.13 21.63
CA LYS A 472 1.03 -23.36 21.44
C LYS A 472 -0.22 -23.44 22.32
N LYS A 473 -0.24 -22.82 23.48
CA LYS A 473 -1.42 -22.78 24.38
C LYS A 473 -2.64 -22.19 23.68
N PHE A 474 -2.43 -21.12 22.92
CA PHE A 474 -3.48 -20.35 22.27
C PHE A 474 -3.82 -20.89 20.87
N LYS A 475 -2.86 -21.54 20.19
CA LYS A 475 -3.02 -22.07 18.83
C LYS A 475 -4.26 -22.95 18.70
N ARG A 476 -4.40 -23.97 19.56
CA ARG A 476 -5.55 -24.89 19.51
C ARG A 476 -6.90 -24.21 19.73
N HIS A 477 -6.94 -23.13 20.52
CA HIS A 477 -8.16 -22.38 20.77
C HIS A 477 -8.50 -21.45 19.61
N ALA A 478 -7.50 -20.76 19.05
CA ALA A 478 -7.63 -19.94 17.86
C ALA A 478 -8.07 -20.77 16.64
N ASP A 479 -7.46 -21.92 16.39
CA ASP A 479 -7.84 -22.83 15.30
C ASP A 479 -9.32 -23.22 15.38
N ARG A 480 -9.83 -23.56 16.57
CA ARG A 480 -11.25 -23.89 16.75
C ARG A 480 -12.18 -22.72 16.44
N ILE A 481 -11.76 -21.49 16.78
CA ILE A 481 -12.56 -20.30 16.52
C ILE A 481 -12.54 -19.98 15.03
N ILE A 482 -11.38 -20.04 14.39
CA ILE A 482 -11.21 -19.83 12.95
C ILE A 482 -12.05 -20.82 12.15
N LEU A 483 -11.96 -22.13 12.49
CA LEU A 483 -12.76 -23.17 11.84
C LEU A 483 -14.27 -22.90 11.97
N ARG A 484 -14.74 -22.54 13.18
CA ARG A 484 -16.16 -22.17 13.40
C ARG A 484 -16.60 -20.93 12.63
N GLN A 485 -15.72 -19.95 12.48
CA GLN A 485 -16.02 -18.72 11.72
C GLN A 485 -16.09 -18.99 10.20
N ASN A 486 -15.32 -19.95 9.71
CA ASN A 486 -15.30 -20.36 8.31
C ASN A 486 -16.38 -21.42 7.96
N GLY A 487 -17.28 -21.74 8.90
CA GLY A 487 -18.40 -22.67 8.66
C GLY A 487 -18.02 -24.15 8.66
N VAL A 488 -16.81 -24.48 9.05
CA VAL A 488 -16.39 -25.88 9.26
C VAL A 488 -16.87 -26.32 10.66
N LYS A 489 -17.78 -27.33 10.70
CA LYS A 489 -18.32 -27.91 11.95
C LYS A 489 -17.33 -28.85 12.61
#